data_30bf523400724c49679f81f75a2c9986
#
_entry.id   30bf523400724c49679f81f75a2c9986
#
_cell.length_a   1.000
_cell.length_b   1.000
_cell.length_c   1.000
_cell.angle_alpha   90.00
_cell.angle_beta   90.00
_cell.angle_gamma   90.00
#
_symmetry.space_group_name_H-M   'P 1'
#
loop_
_entity.id
_entity.type
_entity.pdbx_description
1 polymer ?
#
loop_
_entity_poly.entity_id
_entity_poly.type
_entity_poly.pdbx_seq_one_letter_code
_entity_poly.pdbx_strand_id
1 'polypeptide(L)'
;MTTRHPHPHLGPHHFRSLLFIKASASPERIRSIAPGVTLILDLEDGVSVDRKSWQRQQLRRFFRLGLFRDRTVLLRINGPDQPEEMRRDLEACIHPDLDGILFPMVQSAEEVEQLAEQLGRKEAELSLPNGRIAVIPLIERPGAILALEEIARSSERIVGLVFGHVDYCVEMHAEMTEECYGEAQGKLLQVARALQLAAVSTLYLQLDDAPGFREHGARMKRRGFDGCLALTPSQAEAALGVFSPTLEELEHARRVVAAVEEQGNIAVLNGRMIGPPMLKKARRILAQHALQHREVA
;
A
#
# COMPACT_ATOMS: atom_id res chain seq x y z
N MET A 1 -0.41 -9.13 -23.44
CA MET A 1 -0.57 -8.54 -22.09
C MET A 1 -0.67 -9.70 -21.13
N THR A 2 0.39 -10.02 -20.42
CA THR A 2 0.38 -11.04 -19.35
C THR A 2 -0.44 -10.48 -18.19
N THR A 3 -1.57 -11.10 -17.90
CA THR A 3 -2.35 -10.84 -16.69
C THR A 3 -1.49 -11.30 -15.50
N ARG A 4 -1.10 -10.39 -14.63
CA ARG A 4 -0.43 -10.74 -13.36
C ARG A 4 -1.38 -11.61 -12.54
N HIS A 5 -0.87 -12.68 -11.96
CA HIS A 5 -1.64 -13.46 -11.00
C HIS A 5 -1.79 -12.65 -9.70
N PRO A 6 -2.98 -12.67 -9.05
CA PRO A 6 -3.15 -12.01 -7.77
C PRO A 6 -2.21 -12.63 -6.74
N HIS A 7 -1.57 -11.79 -5.92
CA HIS A 7 -0.74 -12.27 -4.82
C HIS A 7 -1.62 -13.03 -3.81
N PRO A 8 -1.18 -14.18 -3.31
CA PRO A 8 -2.03 -15.07 -2.51
C PRO A 8 -2.49 -14.45 -1.18
N HIS A 9 -1.76 -13.46 -0.66
CA HIS A 9 -2.01 -12.87 0.66
C HIS A 9 -2.29 -11.37 0.65
N LEU A 10 -2.02 -10.65 -0.46
CA LEU A 10 -2.22 -9.20 -0.55
C LEU A 10 -3.15 -8.84 -1.72
N GLY A 11 -4.38 -8.50 -1.38
CA GLY A 11 -5.35 -7.92 -2.31
C GLY A 11 -5.48 -6.40 -2.17
N PRO A 12 -6.20 -5.72 -3.08
CA PRO A 12 -6.34 -4.25 -3.07
C PRO A 12 -6.91 -3.68 -1.77
N HIS A 13 -7.71 -4.45 -1.03
CA HIS A 13 -8.32 -4.02 0.23
C HIS A 13 -7.32 -3.84 1.39
N HIS A 14 -6.15 -4.48 1.33
CA HIS A 14 -5.07 -4.29 2.29
C HIS A 14 -4.36 -2.93 2.15
N PHE A 15 -4.54 -2.26 1.01
CA PHE A 15 -3.88 -0.99 0.72
C PHE A 15 -4.67 0.26 1.09
N ARG A 16 -5.84 0.13 1.76
CA ARG A 16 -6.67 1.29 2.16
C ARG A 16 -6.02 2.18 3.20
N SER A 17 -5.33 1.57 4.15
CA SER A 17 -4.73 2.25 5.29
C SER A 17 -3.44 1.56 5.68
N LEU A 18 -2.32 2.25 5.54
CA LEU A 18 -0.98 1.75 5.85
C LEU A 18 -0.38 2.59 6.97
N LEU A 19 -0.27 2.03 8.17
CA LEU A 19 0.18 2.73 9.38
C LEU A 19 1.62 2.39 9.76
N PHE A 20 2.47 3.39 9.86
CA PHE A 20 3.82 3.23 10.39
C PHE A 20 3.81 2.91 11.88
N ILE A 21 4.48 1.82 12.27
CA ILE A 21 4.61 1.35 13.65
C ILE A 21 6.07 1.41 14.08
N LYS A 22 6.32 2.15 15.16
CA LYS A 22 7.63 2.13 15.83
C LYS A 22 7.77 0.86 16.68
N ALA A 23 8.93 0.20 16.68
CA ALA A 23 9.15 -0.95 17.57
C ALA A 23 9.20 -0.58 19.07
N SER A 24 9.18 0.70 19.39
CA SER A 24 8.95 1.20 20.75
C SER A 24 7.47 1.15 21.18
N ALA A 25 6.55 0.84 20.25
CA ALA A 25 5.13 0.68 20.60
C ALA A 25 4.95 -0.56 21.49
N SER A 26 4.09 -0.45 22.51
CA SER A 26 3.78 -1.60 23.34
C SER A 26 2.93 -2.63 22.57
N PRO A 27 3.01 -3.93 22.92
CA PRO A 27 2.15 -4.96 22.35
C PRO A 27 0.65 -4.64 22.46
N GLU A 28 0.21 -4.02 23.56
CA GLU A 28 -1.17 -3.62 23.79
C GLU A 28 -1.60 -2.56 22.79
N ARG A 29 -0.73 -1.57 22.52
CA ARG A 29 -1.00 -0.53 21.53
C ARG A 29 -1.09 -1.11 20.12
N ILE A 30 -0.23 -2.08 19.77
CA ILE A 30 -0.30 -2.74 18.47
C ILE A 30 -1.62 -3.51 18.33
N ARG A 31 -2.05 -4.24 19.37
CA ARG A 31 -3.31 -4.98 19.38
C ARG A 31 -4.55 -4.07 19.32
N SER A 32 -4.49 -2.86 19.86
CA SER A 32 -5.60 -1.90 19.83
C SER A 32 -5.83 -1.23 18.49
N ILE A 33 -4.91 -1.37 17.53
CA ILE A 33 -5.08 -0.83 16.18
C ILE A 33 -6.21 -1.59 15.48
N ALA A 34 -7.10 -0.85 14.82
CA ALA A 34 -8.27 -1.41 14.15
C ALA A 34 -7.88 -2.55 13.17
N PRO A 35 -8.67 -3.64 13.12
CA PRO A 35 -8.54 -4.66 12.09
C PRO A 35 -8.66 -4.05 10.69
N GLY A 36 -7.94 -4.60 9.71
CA GLY A 36 -7.93 -4.08 8.33
C GLY A 36 -6.97 -2.90 8.10
N VAL A 37 -6.31 -2.38 9.15
CA VAL A 37 -5.14 -1.50 9.00
C VAL A 37 -3.92 -2.37 8.71
N THR A 38 -3.25 -2.12 7.60
CA THR A 38 -1.94 -2.71 7.29
C THR A 38 -0.86 -2.01 8.11
N LEU A 39 -0.07 -2.78 8.83
CA LEU A 39 1.01 -2.26 9.67
C LEU A 39 2.30 -2.17 8.86
N ILE A 40 2.98 -1.05 8.93
CA ILE A 40 4.34 -0.89 8.39
C ILE A 40 5.30 -0.86 9.57
N LEU A 41 6.09 -1.93 9.73
CA LEU A 41 7.17 -1.98 10.68
C LEU A 41 8.36 -1.22 10.10
N ASP A 42 8.81 -0.19 10.78
CA ASP A 42 9.80 0.73 10.23
C ASP A 42 11.22 0.47 10.73
N LEU A 43 12.18 0.32 9.81
CA LEU A 43 13.62 0.20 10.08
C LEU A 43 14.45 1.29 9.41
N GLU A 44 13.79 2.21 8.69
CA GLU A 44 14.45 3.27 7.96
C GLU A 44 14.48 4.59 8.75
N ASP A 45 13.90 5.67 8.25
CA ASP A 45 13.97 7.03 8.79
C ASP A 45 13.31 7.21 10.16
N GLY A 46 12.30 6.41 10.47
CA GLY A 46 11.69 6.42 11.80
C GLY A 46 12.61 5.92 12.92
N VAL A 47 13.85 5.48 12.58
CA VAL A 47 14.81 4.87 13.51
C VAL A 47 16.19 5.49 13.34
N SER A 48 16.70 6.13 14.39
CA SER A 48 18.07 6.64 14.38
C SER A 48 19.10 5.51 14.23
N VAL A 49 20.24 5.80 13.61
CA VAL A 49 21.28 4.83 13.24
C VAL A 49 21.73 3.98 14.41
N ASP A 50 21.94 4.61 15.58
CA ASP A 50 22.35 3.96 16.83
C ASP A 50 21.29 2.99 17.38
N ARG A 51 20.02 3.12 16.96
CA ARG A 51 18.91 2.29 17.42
C ARG A 51 18.49 1.20 16.42
N LYS A 52 19.00 1.17 15.20
CA LYS A 52 18.59 0.18 14.18
C LYS A 52 18.76 -1.26 14.66
N SER A 53 19.89 -1.57 15.30
CA SER A 53 20.11 -2.93 15.86
C SER A 53 19.10 -3.31 16.95
N TRP A 54 18.81 -2.41 17.87
CA TRP A 54 17.79 -2.61 18.90
C TRP A 54 16.40 -2.81 18.29
N GLN A 55 16.05 -1.98 17.28
CA GLN A 55 14.78 -2.04 16.58
C GLN A 55 14.56 -3.43 15.94
N ARG A 56 15.58 -3.96 15.22
CA ARG A 56 15.54 -5.32 14.64
C ARG A 56 15.28 -6.39 15.71
N GLN A 57 15.93 -6.27 16.86
CA GLN A 57 15.74 -7.20 17.99
C GLN A 57 14.28 -7.13 18.52
N GLN A 58 13.71 -5.94 18.66
CA GLN A 58 12.32 -5.78 19.10
C GLN A 58 11.32 -6.36 18.07
N LEU A 59 11.51 -6.12 16.78
CA LEU A 59 10.66 -6.71 15.75
C LEU A 59 10.71 -8.23 15.76
N ARG A 60 11.91 -8.82 15.86
CA ARG A 60 12.06 -10.29 16.04
C ARG A 60 11.33 -10.81 17.27
N ARG A 61 11.35 -10.06 18.38
CA ARG A 61 10.59 -10.41 19.58
C ARG A 61 9.08 -10.36 19.32
N PHE A 62 8.60 -9.34 18.62
CA PHE A 62 7.19 -9.21 18.30
C PHE A 62 6.68 -10.33 17.40
N PHE A 63 7.44 -10.73 16.39
CA PHE A 63 7.14 -11.90 15.58
C PHE A 63 7.08 -13.18 16.44
N ARG A 64 8.07 -13.43 17.29
CA ARG A 64 8.06 -14.58 18.20
C ARG A 64 6.87 -14.60 19.17
N LEU A 65 6.36 -13.44 19.58
CA LEU A 65 5.17 -13.32 20.40
C LEU A 65 3.86 -13.50 19.61
N GLY A 66 3.93 -13.70 18.30
CA GLY A 66 2.78 -13.85 17.42
C GLY A 66 1.88 -12.62 17.34
N LEU A 67 2.45 -11.41 17.53
CA LEU A 67 1.68 -10.16 17.51
C LEU A 67 1.05 -9.85 16.16
N PHE A 68 1.54 -10.48 15.10
CA PHE A 68 1.19 -10.14 13.72
C PHE A 68 0.42 -11.25 12.98
N ARG A 69 0.08 -12.38 13.64
CA ARG A 69 -0.53 -13.56 12.98
C ARG A 69 -1.82 -13.26 12.23
N ASP A 70 -2.64 -12.37 12.78
CA ASP A 70 -3.94 -12.01 12.22
C ASP A 70 -3.94 -10.59 11.65
N ARG A 71 -2.78 -10.13 11.21
CA ARG A 71 -2.57 -8.77 10.70
C ARG A 71 -1.83 -8.81 9.37
N THR A 72 -2.18 -7.88 8.50
CA THR A 72 -1.36 -7.60 7.31
C THR A 72 -0.17 -6.74 7.73
N VAL A 73 1.03 -7.22 7.44
CA VAL A 73 2.27 -6.60 7.91
C VAL A 73 3.26 -6.41 6.77
N LEU A 74 3.69 -5.17 6.60
CA LEU A 74 4.79 -4.79 5.73
C LEU A 74 5.99 -4.39 6.58
N LEU A 75 7.18 -4.61 6.07
CA LEU A 75 8.43 -4.13 6.68
C LEU A 75 9.04 -3.07 5.77
N ARG A 76 9.21 -1.83 6.26
CA ARG A 76 10.04 -0.85 5.59
C ARG A 76 11.50 -1.07 6.01
N ILE A 77 12.28 -1.57 5.08
CA ILE A 77 13.72 -1.80 5.24
C ILE A 77 14.50 -0.54 4.91
N ASN A 78 15.80 -0.52 5.17
CA ASN A 78 16.68 0.49 4.61
C ASN A 78 16.81 0.32 3.09
N GLY A 79 16.98 1.41 2.38
CA GLY A 79 17.02 1.42 0.91
C GLY A 79 18.35 0.94 0.30
N PRO A 80 18.43 0.89 -1.04
CA PRO A 80 19.65 0.50 -1.76
C PRO A 80 20.79 1.49 -1.57
N ASP A 81 20.53 2.71 -1.14
CA ASP A 81 21.51 3.72 -0.72
C ASP A 81 22.22 3.37 0.61
N GLN A 82 21.66 2.44 1.41
CA GLN A 82 22.23 1.91 2.65
C GLN A 82 22.36 0.37 2.61
N PRO A 83 23.17 -0.20 1.69
CA PRO A 83 23.15 -1.63 1.37
C PRO A 83 23.48 -2.54 2.55
N GLU A 84 24.37 -2.12 3.46
CA GLU A 84 24.70 -2.90 4.66
C GLU A 84 23.54 -2.94 5.67
N GLU A 85 22.82 -1.85 5.86
CA GLU A 85 21.66 -1.82 6.73
C GLU A 85 20.49 -2.61 6.11
N MET A 86 20.28 -2.49 4.79
CA MET A 86 19.31 -3.28 4.04
C MET A 86 19.57 -4.80 4.23
N ARG A 87 20.82 -5.24 4.06
CA ARG A 87 21.21 -6.64 4.26
C ARG A 87 20.90 -7.11 5.69
N ARG A 88 21.26 -6.31 6.69
CA ARG A 88 20.99 -6.62 8.12
C ARG A 88 19.49 -6.70 8.41
N ASP A 89 18.65 -5.85 7.77
CA ASP A 89 17.21 -5.89 7.92
C ASP A 89 16.63 -7.19 7.38
N LEU A 90 17.03 -7.58 6.17
CA LEU A 90 16.59 -8.82 5.53
C LEU A 90 17.01 -10.06 6.33
N GLU A 91 18.24 -10.07 6.86
CA GLU A 91 18.72 -11.18 7.69
C GLU A 91 17.97 -11.29 9.02
N ALA A 92 17.61 -10.14 9.61
CA ALA A 92 17.06 -10.13 10.97
C ALA A 92 15.53 -10.25 11.00
N CYS A 93 14.82 -9.72 10.02
CA CYS A 93 13.38 -9.45 10.16
C CYS A 93 12.49 -10.17 9.15
N ILE A 94 13.03 -10.94 8.20
CA ILE A 94 12.21 -11.80 7.35
C ILE A 94 11.61 -12.93 8.19
N HIS A 95 10.27 -13.07 8.12
CA HIS A 95 9.50 -13.99 8.96
C HIS A 95 8.27 -14.51 8.19
N PRO A 96 7.77 -15.74 8.48
CA PRO A 96 6.56 -16.29 7.84
C PRO A 96 5.31 -15.42 7.98
N ASP A 97 5.17 -14.68 9.07
CA ASP A 97 4.05 -13.74 9.31
C ASP A 97 4.25 -12.37 8.62
N LEU A 98 5.29 -12.19 7.81
CA LEU A 98 5.52 -10.96 7.04
C LEU A 98 4.87 -11.10 5.66
N ASP A 99 4.06 -10.13 5.24
CA ASP A 99 3.36 -10.16 3.95
C ASP A 99 4.13 -9.47 2.83
N GLY A 100 4.93 -8.45 3.14
CA GLY A 100 5.68 -7.75 2.11
C GLY A 100 6.72 -6.77 2.63
N ILE A 101 7.52 -6.28 1.70
CA ILE A 101 8.54 -5.25 1.92
C ILE A 101 8.04 -3.94 1.31
N LEU A 102 7.95 -2.89 2.10
CA LEU A 102 7.90 -1.52 1.60
C LEU A 102 9.34 -1.10 1.30
N PHE A 103 9.67 -0.96 0.02
CA PHE A 103 11.03 -0.78 -0.47
C PHE A 103 11.29 0.70 -0.79
N PRO A 104 11.98 1.44 0.10
CA PRO A 104 12.23 2.87 -0.04
C PRO A 104 13.39 3.14 -0.99
N MET A 105 13.56 4.39 -1.40
CA MET A 105 14.71 4.94 -2.13
C MET A 105 15.02 4.25 -3.47
N VAL A 106 14.10 3.42 -3.96
CA VAL A 106 14.28 2.69 -5.22
C VAL A 106 14.38 3.65 -6.41
N GLN A 107 15.30 3.37 -7.35
CA GLN A 107 15.51 4.16 -8.54
C GLN A 107 15.54 3.36 -9.85
N SER A 108 15.74 2.04 -9.78
CA SER A 108 15.87 1.22 -10.98
C SER A 108 15.17 -0.14 -10.86
N ALA A 109 14.95 -0.81 -11.99
CA ALA A 109 14.44 -2.16 -12.08
C ALA A 109 15.41 -3.16 -11.43
N GLU A 110 16.72 -2.98 -11.64
CA GLU A 110 17.77 -3.85 -11.12
C GLU A 110 17.77 -3.92 -9.60
N GLU A 111 17.51 -2.80 -8.91
CA GLU A 111 17.42 -2.77 -7.45
C GLU A 111 16.27 -3.64 -6.93
N VAL A 112 15.13 -3.62 -7.62
CA VAL A 112 13.99 -4.48 -7.29
C VAL A 112 14.27 -5.94 -7.59
N GLU A 113 14.92 -6.25 -8.72
CA GLU A 113 15.32 -7.61 -9.09
C GLU A 113 16.29 -8.21 -8.07
N GLN A 114 17.28 -7.43 -7.63
CA GLN A 114 18.23 -7.83 -6.59
C GLN A 114 17.53 -8.10 -5.24
N LEU A 115 16.57 -7.25 -4.85
CA LEU A 115 15.76 -7.50 -3.66
C LEU A 115 14.94 -8.78 -3.81
N ALA A 116 14.29 -8.96 -4.97
CA ALA A 116 13.46 -10.14 -5.23
C ALA A 116 14.27 -11.46 -5.16
N GLU A 117 15.52 -11.45 -5.64
CA GLU A 117 16.44 -12.58 -5.53
C GLU A 117 16.82 -12.87 -4.06
N GLN A 118 17.15 -11.82 -3.28
CA GLN A 118 17.46 -11.97 -1.86
C GLN A 118 16.26 -12.53 -1.07
N LEU A 119 15.05 -12.04 -1.36
CA LEU A 119 13.80 -12.55 -0.77
C LEU A 119 13.59 -14.04 -1.12
N GLY A 120 13.81 -14.43 -2.38
CA GLY A 120 13.70 -15.83 -2.81
C GLY A 120 14.64 -16.76 -2.04
N ARG A 121 15.88 -16.33 -1.78
CA ARG A 121 16.83 -17.09 -0.94
C ARG A 121 16.32 -17.21 0.51
N LYS A 122 15.81 -16.12 1.09
CA LYS A 122 15.26 -16.12 2.46
C LYS A 122 14.00 -16.97 2.59
N GLU A 123 13.12 -16.92 1.62
CA GLU A 123 11.93 -17.78 1.56
C GLU A 123 12.33 -19.27 1.53
N ALA A 124 13.32 -19.63 0.73
CA ALA A 124 13.85 -20.99 0.68
C ALA A 124 14.44 -21.44 2.03
N GLU A 125 15.24 -20.57 2.70
CA GLU A 125 15.79 -20.84 4.05
C GLU A 125 14.69 -21.09 5.09
N LEU A 126 13.54 -20.38 4.94
CA LEU A 126 12.38 -20.47 5.84
C LEU A 126 11.35 -21.53 5.42
N SER A 127 11.60 -22.26 4.33
CA SER A 127 10.65 -23.21 3.71
C SER A 127 9.30 -22.56 3.33
N LEU A 128 9.36 -21.30 2.92
CA LEU A 128 8.21 -20.57 2.39
C LEU A 128 8.10 -20.76 0.88
N PRO A 129 6.91 -20.68 0.30
CA PRO A 129 6.74 -20.64 -1.15
C PRO A 129 7.49 -19.45 -1.77
N ASN A 130 8.13 -19.65 -2.93
CA ASN A 130 8.75 -18.54 -3.65
C ASN A 130 7.70 -17.49 -4.03
N GLY A 131 7.99 -16.22 -3.76
CA GLY A 131 7.06 -15.12 -4.01
C GLY A 131 6.01 -14.92 -2.91
N ARG A 132 6.16 -15.57 -1.72
CA ARG A 132 5.28 -15.36 -0.57
C ARG A 132 5.36 -13.93 -0.03
N ILE A 133 6.54 -13.32 -0.07
CA ILE A 133 6.78 -11.97 0.40
C ILE A 133 6.68 -11.01 -0.79
N ALA A 134 5.71 -10.12 -0.76
CA ALA A 134 5.50 -9.10 -1.78
C ALA A 134 6.55 -7.98 -1.72
N VAL A 135 6.67 -7.24 -2.80
CA VAL A 135 7.48 -5.99 -2.85
C VAL A 135 6.55 -4.84 -3.20
N ILE A 136 6.65 -3.77 -2.44
CA ILE A 136 5.89 -2.54 -2.64
C ILE A 136 6.90 -1.39 -2.75
N PRO A 137 7.30 -1.00 -3.97
CA PRO A 137 8.20 0.14 -4.17
C PRO A 137 7.59 1.44 -3.63
N LEU A 138 8.35 2.16 -2.80
CA LEU A 138 8.05 3.51 -2.38
C LEU A 138 8.75 4.47 -3.34
N ILE A 139 7.96 5.11 -4.18
CA ILE A 139 8.41 6.01 -5.24
C ILE A 139 8.53 7.41 -4.67
N GLU A 140 9.74 7.80 -4.35
CA GLU A 140 10.06 9.03 -3.60
C GLU A 140 11.29 9.75 -4.13
N ARG A 141 11.80 9.33 -5.29
CA ARG A 141 12.92 9.97 -5.98
C ARG A 141 12.55 10.36 -7.41
N PRO A 142 13.03 11.50 -7.93
CA PRO A 142 12.75 11.91 -9.30
C PRO A 142 13.23 10.89 -10.35
N GLY A 143 14.37 10.23 -10.11
CA GLY A 143 14.87 9.15 -10.96
C GLY A 143 13.90 7.97 -11.07
N ALA A 144 13.26 7.60 -9.95
CA ALA A 144 12.25 6.55 -9.94
C ALA A 144 11.00 6.91 -10.76
N ILE A 145 10.63 8.19 -10.82
CA ILE A 145 9.53 8.65 -11.68
C ILE A 145 9.87 8.48 -13.16
N LEU A 146 11.12 8.69 -13.55
CA LEU A 146 11.58 8.49 -14.94
C LEU A 146 11.56 7.00 -15.32
N ALA A 147 12.02 6.11 -14.43
CA ALA A 147 12.09 4.66 -14.63
C ALA A 147 10.85 3.89 -14.14
N LEU A 148 9.74 4.58 -13.84
CA LEU A 148 8.61 4.03 -13.08
C LEU A 148 7.96 2.78 -13.71
N GLU A 149 7.81 2.75 -15.03
CA GLU A 149 7.22 1.58 -15.70
C GLU A 149 8.18 0.38 -15.65
N GLU A 150 9.48 0.61 -15.82
CA GLU A 150 10.51 -0.43 -15.74
C GLU A 150 10.56 -1.02 -14.33
N ILE A 151 10.61 -0.17 -13.30
CA ILE A 151 10.54 -0.56 -11.89
C ILE A 151 9.28 -1.41 -11.65
N ALA A 152 8.11 -0.92 -12.07
CA ALA A 152 6.85 -1.59 -11.81
C ALA A 152 6.68 -2.92 -12.55
N ARG A 153 7.47 -3.19 -13.60
CA ARG A 153 7.46 -4.45 -14.37
C ARG A 153 8.56 -5.44 -13.95
N SER A 154 9.56 -5.01 -13.20
CA SER A 154 10.79 -5.78 -12.92
C SER A 154 10.57 -7.06 -12.13
N SER A 155 9.46 -7.18 -11.38
CA SER A 155 9.19 -8.38 -10.59
C SER A 155 7.69 -8.67 -10.48
N GLU A 156 7.31 -9.94 -10.51
CA GLU A 156 5.94 -10.38 -10.21
C GLU A 156 5.58 -10.23 -8.72
N ARG A 157 6.57 -10.03 -7.84
CA ARG A 157 6.37 -9.73 -6.42
C ARG A 157 5.75 -8.35 -6.17
N ILE A 158 5.80 -7.45 -7.16
CA ILE A 158 5.23 -6.11 -7.01
C ILE A 158 3.71 -6.20 -7.08
N VAL A 159 3.05 -5.79 -6.01
CA VAL A 159 1.59 -5.82 -5.85
C VAL A 159 0.97 -4.43 -5.74
N GLY A 160 1.78 -3.41 -5.51
CA GLY A 160 1.37 -2.02 -5.37
C GLY A 160 2.54 -1.07 -5.47
N LEU A 161 2.23 0.19 -5.65
CA LEU A 161 3.18 1.32 -5.65
C LEU A 161 2.71 2.33 -4.61
N VAL A 162 3.64 2.88 -3.86
CA VAL A 162 3.40 3.93 -2.86
C VAL A 162 4.13 5.20 -3.28
N PHE A 163 3.52 6.37 -3.10
CA PHE A 163 4.16 7.64 -3.38
C PHE A 163 4.67 8.31 -2.09
N GLY A 164 5.96 8.61 -2.04
CA GLY A 164 6.63 9.33 -0.95
C GLY A 164 6.90 10.79 -1.34
N HIS A 165 6.01 11.74 -0.96
CA HIS A 165 6.15 13.13 -1.40
C HIS A 165 7.25 13.90 -0.65
N VAL A 166 7.60 13.49 0.57
CA VAL A 166 8.56 14.23 1.40
C VAL A 166 9.93 14.21 0.74
N ASP A 167 10.50 13.03 0.55
CA ASP A 167 11.81 12.87 -0.07
C ASP A 167 11.81 13.32 -1.52
N TYR A 168 10.71 13.03 -2.25
CA TYR A 168 10.52 13.52 -3.61
C TYR A 168 10.65 15.04 -3.70
N CYS A 169 9.93 15.79 -2.84
CA CYS A 169 9.98 17.26 -2.86
C CYS A 169 11.34 17.80 -2.40
N VAL A 170 12.01 17.14 -1.45
CA VAL A 170 13.36 17.51 -1.03
C VAL A 170 14.34 17.39 -2.20
N GLU A 171 14.34 16.25 -2.91
CA GLU A 171 15.22 16.07 -4.09
C GLU A 171 14.85 16.98 -5.27
N MET A 172 13.57 17.32 -5.43
CA MET A 172 13.10 18.27 -6.43
C MET A 172 13.38 19.74 -6.06
N HIS A 173 13.87 20.02 -4.86
CA HIS A 173 14.01 21.38 -4.31
C HIS A 173 12.69 22.15 -4.35
N ALA A 174 11.57 21.45 -4.10
CA ALA A 174 10.22 21.97 -4.21
C ALA A 174 9.51 22.01 -2.84
N GLU A 175 8.45 22.82 -2.75
CA GLU A 175 7.56 22.79 -1.61
C GLU A 175 6.73 21.49 -1.56
N MET A 176 6.37 21.05 -0.34
CA MET A 176 5.60 19.83 -0.12
C MET A 176 4.09 20.06 -0.36
N THR A 177 3.74 20.60 -1.52
CA THR A 177 2.36 20.89 -1.91
C THR A 177 1.91 19.98 -3.06
N GLU A 178 0.61 19.68 -3.13
CA GLU A 178 0.06 18.84 -4.21
C GLU A 178 0.30 19.46 -5.59
N GLU A 179 0.44 20.76 -5.68
CA GLU A 179 0.80 21.47 -6.91
C GLU A 179 2.21 21.02 -7.40
N CYS A 180 3.15 20.86 -6.49
CA CYS A 180 4.54 20.49 -6.83
C CYS A 180 4.71 19.00 -7.15
N TYR A 181 4.02 18.10 -6.44
CA TYR A 181 4.20 16.66 -6.62
C TYR A 181 3.05 15.96 -7.38
N GLY A 182 1.98 16.67 -7.68
CA GLY A 182 0.75 16.07 -8.20
C GLY A 182 0.88 15.42 -9.57
N GLU A 183 1.79 15.90 -10.42
CA GLU A 183 2.10 15.29 -11.72
C GLU A 183 2.80 13.93 -11.55
N ALA A 184 3.86 13.87 -10.74
CA ALA A 184 4.58 12.63 -10.45
C ALA A 184 3.66 11.58 -9.82
N GLN A 185 2.85 11.99 -8.86
CA GLN A 185 1.83 11.15 -8.24
C GLN A 185 0.78 10.67 -9.25
N GLY A 186 0.40 11.52 -10.21
CA GLY A 186 -0.50 11.16 -11.31
C GLY A 186 0.12 10.10 -12.25
N LYS A 187 1.40 10.23 -12.57
CA LYS A 187 2.13 9.24 -13.37
C LYS A 187 2.18 7.88 -12.66
N LEU A 188 2.47 7.86 -11.34
CA LEU A 188 2.42 6.64 -10.54
C LEU A 188 1.05 5.96 -10.64
N LEU A 189 -0.03 6.71 -10.47
CA LEU A 189 -1.39 6.18 -10.56
C LEU A 189 -1.68 5.57 -11.93
N GLN A 190 -1.26 6.21 -13.02
CA GLN A 190 -1.44 5.71 -14.39
C GLN A 190 -0.70 4.38 -14.58
N VAL A 191 0.58 4.29 -14.19
CA VAL A 191 1.37 3.06 -14.29
C VAL A 191 0.77 1.95 -13.44
N ALA A 192 0.41 2.24 -12.19
CA ALA A 192 -0.25 1.26 -11.32
C ALA A 192 -1.53 0.70 -11.95
N ARG A 193 -2.39 1.55 -12.54
CA ARG A 193 -3.62 1.11 -13.20
C ARG A 193 -3.37 0.33 -14.48
N ALA A 194 -2.39 0.72 -15.28
CA ALA A 194 -2.00 -0.01 -16.50
C ALA A 194 -1.52 -1.43 -16.18
N LEU A 195 -0.87 -1.61 -15.02
CA LEU A 195 -0.30 -2.89 -14.57
C LEU A 195 -1.18 -3.63 -13.56
N GLN A 196 -2.37 -3.12 -13.26
CA GLN A 196 -3.31 -3.70 -12.27
C GLN A 196 -2.71 -3.80 -10.85
N LEU A 197 -1.83 -2.87 -10.49
CA LEU A 197 -1.23 -2.73 -9.18
C LEU A 197 -2.09 -1.84 -8.28
N ALA A 198 -2.00 -2.04 -6.96
CA ALA A 198 -2.52 -1.09 -6.00
C ALA A 198 -1.73 0.23 -6.09
N ALA A 199 -2.42 1.35 -5.89
CA ALA A 199 -1.81 2.67 -5.83
C ALA A 199 -2.12 3.31 -4.49
N VAL A 200 -1.08 3.56 -3.71
CA VAL A 200 -1.19 4.20 -2.39
C VAL A 200 -0.70 5.63 -2.48
N SER A 201 -1.50 6.54 -1.99
CA SER A 201 -1.16 7.95 -1.89
C SER A 201 -0.18 8.20 -0.75
N THR A 202 0.24 9.43 -0.62
CA THR A 202 1.25 9.89 0.30
C THR A 202 0.74 10.12 1.73
N LEU A 203 1.62 10.59 2.60
CA LEU A 203 1.34 11.03 3.97
C LEU A 203 0.54 12.34 4.02
N TYR A 204 -0.18 12.53 5.13
CA TYR A 204 -0.70 13.82 5.58
C TYR A 204 0.03 14.19 6.86
N LEU A 205 0.82 15.28 6.82
CA LEU A 205 1.80 15.58 7.86
C LEU A 205 1.21 16.26 9.11
N GLN A 206 0.01 16.85 9.02
CA GLN A 206 -0.67 17.47 10.15
C GLN A 206 -1.32 16.39 11.02
N LEU A 207 -0.67 16.02 12.12
CA LEU A 207 -1.04 14.86 12.94
C LEU A 207 -2.37 15.04 13.68
N ASP A 208 -2.66 16.28 14.11
CA ASP A 208 -3.82 16.61 14.94
C ASP A 208 -4.99 17.19 14.13
N ASP A 209 -4.90 17.18 12.79
CA ASP A 209 -5.95 17.66 11.87
C ASP A 209 -6.72 16.51 11.24
N ALA A 210 -7.63 15.92 11.98
CA ALA A 210 -8.47 14.83 11.50
C ALA A 210 -9.46 15.25 10.37
N PRO A 211 -10.06 16.44 10.36
CA PRO A 211 -10.86 16.92 9.24
C PRO A 211 -10.05 17.05 7.95
N GLY A 212 -8.90 17.71 7.99
CA GLY A 212 -8.02 17.89 6.83
C GLY A 212 -7.49 16.55 6.30
N PHE A 213 -7.19 15.58 7.18
CA PHE A 213 -6.83 14.22 6.78
C PHE A 213 -7.95 13.56 5.97
N ARG A 214 -9.21 13.64 6.44
CA ARG A 214 -10.35 13.06 5.73
C ARG A 214 -10.57 13.73 4.37
N GLU A 215 -10.44 15.04 4.29
CA GLU A 215 -10.55 15.77 3.03
C GLU A 215 -9.45 15.38 2.05
N HIS A 216 -8.20 15.32 2.51
CA HIS A 216 -7.06 14.82 1.73
C HIS A 216 -7.33 13.41 1.21
N GLY A 217 -7.69 12.48 2.08
CA GLY A 217 -8.00 11.10 1.70
C GLY A 217 -9.15 11.00 0.70
N ALA A 218 -10.24 11.76 0.91
CA ALA A 218 -11.37 11.81 -0.02
C ALA A 218 -10.97 12.34 -1.40
N ARG A 219 -10.08 13.33 -1.45
CA ARG A 219 -9.51 13.84 -2.70
C ARG A 219 -8.68 12.78 -3.41
N MET A 220 -7.83 12.04 -2.68
CA MET A 220 -7.02 10.95 -3.23
C MET A 220 -7.91 9.79 -3.74
N LYS A 221 -8.96 9.40 -2.99
CA LYS A 221 -9.96 8.41 -3.45
C LYS A 221 -10.63 8.86 -4.75
N ARG A 222 -11.05 10.13 -4.86
CA ARG A 222 -11.64 10.67 -6.11
C ARG A 222 -10.67 10.63 -7.28
N ARG A 223 -9.37 10.85 -7.06
CA ARG A 223 -8.32 10.70 -8.08
C ARG A 223 -8.12 9.25 -8.51
N GLY A 224 -8.50 8.30 -7.67
CA GLY A 224 -8.45 6.87 -7.98
C GLY A 224 -7.41 6.07 -7.18
N PHE A 225 -6.84 6.62 -6.13
CA PHE A 225 -5.97 5.87 -5.20
C PHE A 225 -6.78 4.85 -4.39
N ASP A 226 -6.13 3.75 -4.01
CA ASP A 226 -6.72 2.68 -3.20
C ASP A 226 -6.61 2.93 -1.70
N GLY A 227 -5.67 3.80 -1.29
CA GLY A 227 -5.44 4.16 0.10
C GLY A 227 -4.36 5.21 0.28
N CYS A 228 -3.94 5.40 1.51
CA CYS A 228 -2.87 6.33 1.87
C CYS A 228 -2.02 5.81 3.04
N LEU A 229 -0.85 6.42 3.20
CA LEU A 229 0.02 6.25 4.36
C LEU A 229 -0.56 7.01 5.56
N ALA A 230 -0.38 6.48 6.77
CA ALA A 230 -0.80 7.07 8.03
C ALA A 230 0.34 7.08 9.05
N LEU A 231 0.42 8.14 9.85
CA LEU A 231 1.41 8.34 10.91
C LEU A 231 0.83 8.08 12.30
N THR A 232 -0.50 8.12 12.43
CA THR A 232 -1.20 7.91 13.70
C THR A 232 -2.34 6.90 13.56
N PRO A 233 -2.72 6.19 14.65
CA PRO A 233 -3.89 5.32 14.62
C PRO A 233 -5.18 6.03 14.20
N SER A 234 -5.38 7.28 14.61
CA SER A 234 -6.54 8.09 14.22
C SER A 234 -6.59 8.33 12.70
N GLN A 235 -5.44 8.67 12.09
CA GLN A 235 -5.35 8.77 10.62
C GLN A 235 -5.63 7.43 9.95
N ALA A 236 -5.10 6.33 10.50
CA ALA A 236 -5.31 5.00 9.94
C ALA A 236 -6.78 4.56 9.97
N GLU A 237 -7.49 4.79 11.07
CA GLU A 237 -8.93 4.53 11.17
C GLU A 237 -9.74 5.41 10.20
N ALA A 238 -9.39 6.69 10.10
CA ALA A 238 -10.02 7.59 9.15
C ALA A 238 -9.80 7.13 7.70
N ALA A 239 -8.60 6.66 7.35
CA ALA A 239 -8.29 6.11 6.02
C ALA A 239 -9.15 4.89 5.69
N LEU A 240 -9.33 3.95 6.62
CA LEU A 240 -10.23 2.81 6.42
C LEU A 240 -11.64 3.26 6.04
N GLY A 241 -12.18 4.25 6.75
CA GLY A 241 -13.50 4.81 6.45
C GLY A 241 -13.55 5.49 5.08
N VAL A 242 -12.58 6.34 4.79
CA VAL A 242 -12.54 7.11 3.53
C VAL A 242 -12.41 6.20 2.31
N PHE A 243 -11.50 5.22 2.33
CA PHE A 243 -11.22 4.36 1.19
C PHE A 243 -12.15 3.13 1.10
N SER A 244 -13.05 2.94 2.06
CA SER A 244 -14.13 1.96 1.94
C SER A 244 -15.28 2.50 1.09
N PRO A 245 -16.04 1.64 0.41
CA PRO A 245 -17.28 2.04 -0.24
C PRO A 245 -18.31 2.55 0.78
N THR A 246 -18.94 3.68 0.50
CA THR A 246 -20.05 4.19 1.31
C THR A 246 -21.34 3.40 1.03
N LEU A 247 -22.33 3.49 1.93
CA LEU A 247 -23.65 2.90 1.69
C LEU A 247 -24.29 3.44 0.41
N GLU A 248 -24.17 4.74 0.15
CA GLU A 248 -24.68 5.38 -1.06
C GLU A 248 -23.99 4.83 -2.32
N GLU A 249 -22.65 4.68 -2.29
CA GLU A 249 -21.89 4.08 -3.39
C GLU A 249 -22.32 2.62 -3.66
N LEU A 250 -22.60 1.86 -2.61
CA LEU A 250 -23.07 0.47 -2.71
C LEU A 250 -24.47 0.36 -3.27
N GLU A 251 -25.40 1.17 -2.77
CA GLU A 251 -26.76 1.22 -3.28
C GLU A 251 -26.83 1.67 -4.74
N HIS A 252 -26.03 2.70 -5.09
CA HIS A 252 -25.92 3.13 -6.48
C HIS A 252 -25.34 2.01 -7.36
N ALA A 253 -24.30 1.33 -6.90
CA ALA A 253 -23.69 0.22 -7.64
C ALA A 253 -24.67 -0.94 -7.88
N ARG A 254 -25.49 -1.31 -6.86
CA ARG A 254 -26.55 -2.32 -7.03
C ARG A 254 -27.60 -1.89 -8.06
N ARG A 255 -28.05 -0.61 -8.02
CA ARG A 255 -29.01 -0.09 -8.99
C ARG A 255 -28.45 -0.09 -10.42
N VAL A 256 -27.17 0.24 -10.59
CA VAL A 256 -26.49 0.18 -11.91
C VAL A 256 -26.49 -1.25 -12.45
N VAL A 257 -26.15 -2.25 -11.62
CA VAL A 257 -26.14 -3.66 -12.04
C VAL A 257 -27.55 -4.11 -12.43
N ALA A 258 -28.54 -3.84 -11.59
CA ALA A 258 -29.94 -4.22 -11.85
C ALA A 258 -30.48 -3.57 -13.13
N ALA A 259 -30.22 -2.27 -13.36
CA ALA A 259 -30.66 -1.59 -14.57
C ALA A 259 -30.08 -2.20 -15.85
N VAL A 260 -28.81 -2.63 -15.83
CA VAL A 260 -28.18 -3.30 -16.99
C VAL A 260 -28.72 -4.72 -17.17
N GLU A 261 -29.01 -5.45 -16.12
CA GLU A 261 -29.61 -6.79 -16.18
C GLU A 261 -31.04 -6.73 -16.77
N GLU A 262 -31.80 -5.71 -16.46
CA GLU A 262 -33.17 -5.51 -16.94
C GLU A 262 -33.24 -4.94 -18.37
N GLN A 263 -32.39 -3.96 -18.70
CA GLN A 263 -32.49 -3.16 -19.93
C GLN A 263 -31.44 -3.51 -21.00
N GLY A 264 -30.44 -4.35 -20.65
CA GLY A 264 -29.34 -4.72 -21.54
C GLY A 264 -28.10 -3.81 -21.40
N ASN A 265 -27.16 -3.93 -22.35
CA ASN A 265 -25.82 -3.30 -22.27
C ASN A 265 -25.82 -1.77 -22.15
N ILE A 266 -26.89 -1.12 -22.59
CA ILE A 266 -27.12 0.32 -22.44
C ILE A 266 -28.44 0.47 -21.69
N ALA A 267 -28.38 0.97 -20.48
CA ALA A 267 -29.51 1.20 -19.61
C ALA A 267 -29.68 2.68 -19.30
N VAL A 268 -30.82 3.09 -18.78
CA VAL A 268 -31.08 4.43 -18.27
C VAL A 268 -31.40 4.34 -16.78
N LEU A 269 -30.62 5.07 -15.96
CA LEU A 269 -30.85 5.17 -14.52
C LEU A 269 -30.92 6.64 -14.11
N ASN A 270 -32.06 7.08 -13.54
CA ASN A 270 -32.29 8.47 -13.16
C ASN A 270 -32.02 9.49 -14.29
N GLY A 271 -32.45 9.16 -15.52
CA GLY A 271 -32.30 10.02 -16.70
C GLY A 271 -30.85 10.06 -17.25
N ARG A 272 -29.95 9.23 -16.75
CA ARG A 272 -28.56 9.13 -17.23
C ARG A 272 -28.31 7.79 -17.91
N MET A 273 -27.60 7.83 -19.02
CA MET A 273 -27.15 6.61 -19.72
C MET A 273 -26.13 5.85 -18.86
N ILE A 274 -26.34 4.54 -18.72
CA ILE A 274 -25.43 3.60 -18.10
C ILE A 274 -24.92 2.65 -19.18
N GLY A 275 -23.61 2.57 -19.33
CA GLY A 275 -22.93 1.69 -20.26
C GLY A 275 -21.93 0.77 -19.59
N PRO A 276 -21.21 -0.08 -20.35
CA PRO A 276 -20.26 -1.07 -19.83
C PRO A 276 -19.20 -0.54 -18.87
N PRO A 277 -18.63 0.70 -19.06
CA PRO A 277 -17.68 1.26 -18.10
C PRO A 277 -18.27 1.49 -16.72
N MET A 278 -19.53 1.96 -16.63
CA MET A 278 -20.24 2.19 -15.37
C MET A 278 -20.57 0.89 -14.68
N LEU A 279 -20.97 -0.14 -15.43
CA LEU A 279 -21.20 -1.48 -14.92
C LEU A 279 -19.91 -2.09 -14.34
N LYS A 280 -18.79 -1.95 -15.05
CA LYS A 280 -17.46 -2.39 -14.54
C LYS A 280 -17.10 -1.71 -13.23
N LYS A 281 -17.33 -0.39 -13.13
CA LYS A 281 -17.12 0.37 -11.90
C LYS A 281 -18.02 -0.13 -10.76
N ALA A 282 -19.32 -0.33 -11.03
CA ALA A 282 -20.27 -0.82 -10.04
C ALA A 282 -19.89 -2.21 -9.51
N ARG A 283 -19.57 -3.16 -10.38
CA ARG A 283 -19.10 -4.49 -9.99
C ARG A 283 -17.83 -4.46 -9.16
N ARG A 284 -16.88 -3.55 -9.46
CA ARG A 284 -15.66 -3.36 -8.65
C ARG A 284 -15.99 -2.89 -7.23
N ILE A 285 -16.90 -1.94 -7.08
CA ILE A 285 -17.34 -1.42 -5.75
C ILE A 285 -17.96 -2.55 -4.92
N LEU A 286 -18.85 -3.34 -5.53
CA LEU A 286 -19.50 -4.46 -4.85
C LEU A 286 -18.51 -5.57 -4.47
N ALA A 287 -17.58 -5.90 -5.35
CA ALA A 287 -16.52 -6.87 -5.07
C ALA A 287 -15.59 -6.41 -3.94
N GLN A 288 -15.21 -5.13 -3.93
CA GLN A 288 -14.41 -4.56 -2.84
C GLN A 288 -15.11 -4.68 -1.49
N HIS A 289 -16.41 -4.39 -1.44
CA HIS A 289 -17.20 -4.53 -0.22
C HIS A 289 -17.30 -5.99 0.25
N ALA A 290 -17.52 -6.93 -0.67
CA ALA A 290 -17.61 -8.35 -0.34
C ALA A 290 -16.31 -8.92 0.25
N LEU A 291 -15.14 -8.48 -0.25
CA LEU A 291 -13.84 -8.88 0.29
C LEU A 291 -13.64 -8.38 1.72
N GLN A 292 -14.06 -7.15 2.02
CA GLN A 292 -13.94 -6.55 3.36
C GLN A 292 -14.74 -7.32 4.43
N HIS A 293 -15.88 -7.89 4.07
CA HIS A 293 -16.72 -8.62 5.01
C HIS A 293 -16.35 -10.09 5.20
N ARG A 294 -15.54 -10.67 4.30
CA ARG A 294 -15.03 -12.04 4.47
C ARG A 294 -13.90 -12.15 5.48
N GLU A 295 -13.17 -11.05 5.73
CA GLU A 295 -12.06 -11.02 6.69
C GLU A 295 -12.50 -10.74 8.13
N VAL A 296 -13.74 -10.29 8.32
CA VAL A 296 -14.29 -9.94 9.65
C VAL A 296 -15.18 -11.09 10.19
N ALA A 297 -15.48 -12.09 9.38
CA ALA A 297 -16.26 -13.28 9.73
C ALA A 297 -15.35 -14.48 9.99
#